data_2dbc13ca07c330f5b8ded512346dea1c
#
_entry.id   2dbc13ca07c330f5b8ded512346dea1c
#
_cell.length_a   1.000
_cell.length_b   1.000
_cell.length_c   1.000
_cell.angle_alpha   90.00
_cell.angle_beta   90.00
_cell.angle_gamma   90.00
#
_symmetry.space_group_name_H-M   'P 1'
#
loop_
_entity.id
_entity.type
_entity.pdbx_description
1 polymer ?
#
loop_
_entity_poly.entity_id
_entity_poly.type
_entity_poly.pdbx_seq_one_letter_code
_entity_poly.pdbx_strand_id
1 'polypeptide(L)'
;ISIFMVSIFKKIGKVNNFCELGPGNGTLMKDLIKSLSAFLGNKINFFLFEKSNRFSVDSIFKDYKEFSVKKIKKLSFPSQPFFFFCNEFFDALPVNQFEKKNNIWFERRVKLQNNKLSLILKKNAFFTKISENSDGSILEISPLKKLYLSKIFNHLSQFGGGFLIFDYGPFSKKKIDTIQSIY
;
A
#
# COMPACT_ATOMS: atom_id res chain seq x y z
N ILE A 1 13.37 -1.47 -11.03
CA ILE A 1 12.72 -0.47 -10.16
C ILE A 1 13.75 0.58 -9.72
N SER A 2 14.84 0.22 -9.05
CA SER A 2 15.83 1.17 -8.49
C SER A 2 16.40 2.14 -9.53
N ILE A 3 16.80 1.67 -10.73
CA ILE A 3 17.29 2.51 -11.82
C ILE A 3 16.23 3.52 -12.28
N PHE A 4 14.98 3.08 -12.40
CA PHE A 4 13.87 3.94 -12.75
C PHE A 4 13.64 5.01 -11.67
N MET A 5 13.70 4.64 -10.40
CA MET A 5 13.58 5.58 -9.28
C MET A 5 14.70 6.63 -9.28
N VAL A 6 15.94 6.22 -9.56
CA VAL A 6 17.07 7.16 -9.70
C VAL A 6 16.84 8.15 -10.84
N SER A 7 16.31 7.69 -11.99
CA SER A 7 16.04 8.58 -13.12
C SER A 7 14.90 9.58 -12.84
N ILE A 8 13.86 9.16 -12.11
CA ILE A 8 12.80 10.05 -11.64
C ILE A 8 13.35 11.05 -10.63
N PHE A 9 14.17 10.58 -9.67
CA PHE A 9 14.80 11.44 -8.67
C PHE A 9 15.54 12.62 -9.29
N LYS A 10 16.31 12.39 -10.36
CA LYS A 10 16.99 13.45 -11.10
C LYS A 10 16.05 14.50 -11.70
N LYS A 11 14.78 14.14 -11.97
CA LYS A 11 13.76 15.03 -12.54
C LYS A 11 12.95 15.78 -11.48
N ILE A 12 12.69 15.17 -10.34
CA ILE A 12 11.83 15.73 -9.28
C ILE A 12 12.59 16.75 -8.39
N GLY A 13 13.93 16.76 -8.46
CA GLY A 13 14.75 17.67 -7.66
C GLY A 13 15.13 17.11 -6.29
N LYS A 14 15.51 17.96 -5.35
CA LYS A 14 16.15 17.62 -4.07
C LYS A 14 15.21 16.92 -3.07
N VAL A 15 14.89 15.64 -3.31
CA VAL A 15 14.21 14.79 -2.33
C VAL A 15 15.26 13.92 -1.65
N ASN A 16 15.42 14.07 -0.34
CA ASN A 16 16.40 13.30 0.44
C ASN A 16 15.74 12.24 1.33
N ASN A 17 14.42 12.12 1.30
CA ASN A 17 13.69 11.19 2.14
C ASN A 17 12.92 10.19 1.26
N PHE A 18 13.21 8.92 1.44
CA PHE A 18 12.59 7.80 0.71
C PHE A 18 11.82 6.92 1.69
N CYS A 19 10.60 6.58 1.36
CA CYS A 19 9.76 5.73 2.22
C CYS A 19 9.19 4.56 1.44
N GLU A 20 9.57 3.35 1.82
CA GLU A 20 8.95 2.12 1.33
C GLU A 20 7.78 1.70 2.22
N LEU A 21 6.64 1.41 1.60
CA LEU A 21 5.47 0.86 2.29
C LEU A 21 5.46 -0.66 2.12
N GLY A 22 5.47 -1.40 3.24
CA GLY A 22 5.48 -2.85 3.22
C GLY A 22 6.79 -3.44 2.65
N PRO A 23 7.94 -3.23 3.31
CA PRO A 23 9.25 -3.61 2.77
C PRO A 23 9.49 -5.12 2.66
N GLY A 24 8.59 -5.97 3.18
CA GLY A 24 8.77 -7.41 3.17
C GLY A 24 10.09 -7.82 3.83
N ASN A 25 11.01 -8.39 3.05
CA ASN A 25 12.35 -8.75 3.49
C ASN A 25 13.41 -7.63 3.30
N GLY A 26 12.99 -6.46 2.83
CA GLY A 26 13.85 -5.29 2.63
C GLY A 26 14.70 -5.30 1.35
N THR A 27 14.47 -6.23 0.43
CA THR A 27 15.29 -6.38 -0.79
C THR A 27 15.24 -5.13 -1.66
N LEU A 28 14.04 -4.60 -1.93
CA LEU A 28 13.87 -3.41 -2.77
C LEU A 28 14.57 -2.19 -2.17
N MET A 29 14.45 -1.98 -0.86
CA MET A 29 15.14 -0.88 -0.18
C MET A 29 16.66 -1.05 -0.22
N LYS A 30 17.20 -2.27 -0.05
CA LYS A 30 18.65 -2.52 -0.17
C LYS A 30 19.18 -2.18 -1.55
N ASP A 31 18.47 -2.58 -2.61
CA ASP A 31 18.86 -2.26 -3.98
C ASP A 31 18.77 -0.76 -4.26
N LEU A 32 17.75 -0.09 -3.67
CA LEU A 32 17.61 1.36 -3.77
C LEU A 32 18.76 2.09 -3.06
N ILE A 33 19.13 1.67 -1.85
CA ILE A 33 20.26 2.24 -1.09
C ILE A 33 21.55 2.14 -1.94
N LYS A 34 21.87 0.95 -2.46
CA LYS A 34 23.06 0.75 -3.32
C LYS A 34 23.04 1.66 -4.54
N SER A 35 21.89 1.79 -5.20
CA SER A 35 21.76 2.59 -6.42
C SER A 35 21.84 4.09 -6.14
N LEU A 36 21.20 4.57 -5.06
CA LEU A 36 21.17 5.99 -4.74
C LEU A 36 22.48 6.48 -4.10
N SER A 37 23.12 5.69 -3.25
CA SER A 37 24.38 6.05 -2.61
C SER A 37 25.49 6.34 -3.63
N ALA A 38 25.52 5.59 -4.73
CA ALA A 38 26.47 5.83 -5.82
C ALA A 38 26.28 7.18 -6.52
N PHE A 39 25.10 7.80 -6.44
CA PHE A 39 24.78 9.06 -7.13
C PHE A 39 24.63 10.27 -6.21
N LEU A 40 24.23 10.09 -4.95
CA LEU A 40 23.77 11.17 -4.07
C LEU A 40 24.58 11.29 -2.76
N GLY A 41 25.49 10.35 -2.49
CA GLY A 41 26.23 10.29 -1.23
C GLY A 41 25.33 9.96 -0.03
N ASN A 42 25.87 10.15 1.19
CA ASN A 42 25.27 9.66 2.44
C ASN A 42 24.18 10.59 3.05
N LYS A 43 23.69 11.60 2.32
CA LYS A 43 22.69 12.57 2.85
C LYS A 43 21.24 12.13 2.62
N ILE A 44 20.99 10.83 2.52
CA ILE A 44 19.66 10.29 2.24
C ILE A 44 19.11 9.59 3.48
N ASN A 45 17.83 9.83 3.77
CA ASN A 45 17.10 9.17 4.83
C ASN A 45 16.15 8.13 4.22
N PHE A 46 16.19 6.92 4.73
CA PHE A 46 15.33 5.82 4.31
C PHE A 46 14.34 5.47 5.43
N PHE A 47 13.07 5.39 5.08
CA PHE A 47 11.99 5.05 5.99
C PHE A 47 11.29 3.78 5.50
N LEU A 48 10.94 2.91 6.43
CA LEU A 48 10.27 1.65 6.17
C LEU A 48 8.96 1.64 6.98
N PHE A 49 7.84 1.81 6.28
CA PHE A 49 6.54 1.68 6.93
C PHE A 49 6.16 0.21 7.04
N GLU A 50 6.31 -0.33 8.26
CA GLU A 50 6.01 -1.71 8.57
C GLU A 50 5.40 -1.85 9.97
N LYS A 51 4.23 -2.43 10.06
CA LYS A 51 3.50 -2.63 11.32
C LYS A 51 3.92 -3.89 12.07
N SER A 52 4.41 -4.90 11.36
CA SER A 52 4.81 -6.17 11.95
C SER A 52 5.98 -5.97 12.93
N ASN A 53 5.88 -6.59 14.10
CA ASN A 53 6.98 -6.62 15.06
C ASN A 53 8.11 -7.59 14.65
N ARG A 54 7.82 -8.50 13.72
CA ARG A 54 8.82 -9.47 13.21
C ARG A 54 9.87 -8.82 12.32
N PHE A 55 9.60 -7.64 11.75
CA PHE A 55 10.54 -6.92 10.92
C PHE A 55 11.53 -6.15 11.81
N SER A 56 12.81 -6.49 11.72
CA SER A 56 13.92 -5.83 12.43
C SER A 56 14.83 -5.12 11.44
N VAL A 57 14.97 -3.80 11.59
CA VAL A 57 15.90 -2.99 10.76
C VAL A 57 17.34 -3.42 11.03
N ASP A 58 17.72 -3.56 12.29
CA ASP A 58 19.11 -3.89 12.67
C ASP A 58 19.57 -5.24 12.09
N SER A 59 18.68 -6.22 12.04
CA SER A 59 18.98 -7.53 11.45
C SER A 59 19.06 -7.48 9.92
N ILE A 60 18.08 -6.82 9.28
CA ILE A 60 17.94 -6.82 7.82
C ILE A 60 18.97 -5.89 7.16
N PHE A 61 19.29 -4.77 7.81
CA PHE A 61 20.20 -3.74 7.29
C PHE A 61 21.53 -3.65 8.03
N LYS A 62 21.99 -4.76 8.63
CA LYS A 62 23.25 -4.84 9.39
C LYS A 62 24.48 -4.35 8.60
N ASP A 63 24.48 -4.56 7.28
CA ASP A 63 25.58 -4.21 6.36
C ASP A 63 25.40 -2.80 5.74
N TYR A 64 24.44 -1.99 6.25
CA TYR A 64 24.09 -0.66 5.75
C TYR A 64 24.07 0.38 6.88
N LYS A 65 24.92 0.19 7.90
CA LYS A 65 24.93 1.03 9.11
C LYS A 65 25.32 2.48 8.86
N GLU A 66 25.98 2.77 7.76
CA GLU A 66 26.34 4.11 7.30
C GLU A 66 25.13 4.91 6.80
N PHE A 67 24.00 4.24 6.52
CA PHE A 67 22.78 4.87 6.06
C PHE A 67 21.75 5.04 7.18
N SER A 68 21.01 6.15 7.14
CA SER A 68 19.89 6.38 8.04
C SER A 68 18.67 5.57 7.58
N VAL A 69 18.51 4.33 8.06
CA VAL A 69 17.34 3.48 7.80
C VAL A 69 16.46 3.43 9.05
N LYS A 70 15.21 3.87 8.95
CA LYS A 70 14.28 3.97 10.09
C LYS A 70 12.96 3.23 9.82
N LYS A 71 12.56 2.36 10.74
CA LYS A 71 11.22 1.78 10.74
C LYS A 71 10.21 2.72 11.35
N ILE A 72 9.09 2.89 10.68
CA ILE A 72 7.95 3.64 11.20
C ILE A 72 6.69 2.77 11.22
N LYS A 73 5.88 2.88 12.27
CA LYS A 73 4.60 2.17 12.41
C LYS A 73 3.38 3.04 12.10
N LYS A 74 3.60 4.35 11.98
CA LYS A 74 2.58 5.33 11.64
C LYS A 74 3.05 6.15 10.44
N LEU A 75 2.12 6.49 9.54
CA LEU A 75 2.39 7.41 8.42
C LEU A 75 2.37 8.85 8.96
N SER A 76 3.47 9.22 9.59
CA SER A 76 3.75 10.57 10.10
C SER A 76 5.20 10.89 9.73
N PHE A 77 5.41 11.98 9.04
CA PHE A 77 6.67 12.31 8.40
C PHE A 77 7.12 13.74 8.79
N PRO A 78 8.42 14.02 8.75
CA PRO A 78 8.93 15.40 8.81
C PRO A 78 8.32 16.26 7.69
N SER A 79 8.18 17.57 7.95
CA SER A 79 7.65 18.56 6.99
C SER A 79 8.68 18.86 5.86
N GLN A 80 8.97 17.86 5.05
CA GLN A 80 9.96 17.88 3.98
C GLN A 80 9.47 17.05 2.79
N PRO A 81 10.01 17.24 1.59
CA PRO A 81 9.69 16.40 0.42
C PRO A 81 10.06 14.93 0.66
N PHE A 82 9.16 14.04 0.26
CA PHE A 82 9.34 12.58 0.33
C PHE A 82 9.12 11.92 -1.02
N PHE A 83 9.87 10.87 -1.29
CA PHE A 83 9.55 9.93 -2.34
C PHE A 83 9.03 8.63 -1.71
N PHE A 84 7.74 8.38 -1.89
CA PHE A 84 7.09 7.15 -1.44
C PHE A 84 7.12 6.10 -2.55
N PHE A 85 7.21 4.85 -2.17
CA PHE A 85 7.06 3.73 -3.10
C PHE A 85 6.56 2.49 -2.39
N CYS A 86 5.95 1.60 -3.15
CA CYS A 86 5.54 0.29 -2.67
C CYS A 86 5.48 -0.71 -3.82
N ASN A 87 5.68 -1.97 -3.47
CA ASN A 87 5.46 -3.11 -4.35
C ASN A 87 4.50 -4.08 -3.65
N GLU A 88 3.35 -4.38 -4.28
CA GLU A 88 2.35 -5.32 -3.76
C GLU A 88 1.96 -5.04 -2.30
N PHE A 89 1.69 -3.77 -2.01
CA PHE A 89 1.32 -3.34 -0.66
C PHE A 89 -0.18 -3.14 -0.50
N PHE A 90 -0.83 -2.55 -1.51
CA PHE A 90 -2.24 -2.19 -1.41
C PHE A 90 -3.16 -3.37 -1.65
N ASP A 91 -2.76 -4.36 -2.43
CA ASP A 91 -3.49 -5.62 -2.64
C ASP A 91 -3.58 -6.45 -1.36
N ALA A 92 -2.53 -6.42 -0.52
CA ALA A 92 -2.51 -7.10 0.79
C ALA A 92 -3.36 -6.43 1.87
N LEU A 93 -3.94 -5.24 1.62
CA LEU A 93 -4.76 -4.55 2.61
C LEU A 93 -6.18 -5.11 2.65
N PRO A 94 -6.78 -5.24 3.86
CA PRO A 94 -8.13 -5.77 4.00
C PRO A 94 -9.17 -4.95 3.25
N VAL A 95 -10.13 -5.65 2.65
CA VAL A 95 -11.26 -5.07 1.94
C VAL A 95 -12.58 -5.51 2.57
N ASN A 96 -13.59 -4.65 2.48
CA ASN A 96 -14.97 -5.01 2.71
C ASN A 96 -15.62 -5.27 1.34
N GLN A 97 -16.19 -6.45 1.16
CA GLN A 97 -16.88 -6.81 -0.08
C GLN A 97 -18.39 -6.64 0.06
N PHE A 98 -19.00 -6.16 -1.01
CA PHE A 98 -20.44 -6.00 -1.13
C PHE A 98 -20.90 -6.63 -2.44
N GLU A 99 -22.02 -7.36 -2.39
CA GLU A 99 -22.66 -8.00 -3.55
C GLU A 99 -24.05 -7.40 -3.74
N LYS A 100 -24.41 -7.07 -4.98
CA LYS A 100 -25.74 -6.57 -5.33
C LYS A 100 -26.66 -7.73 -5.69
N LYS A 101 -27.81 -7.83 -5.02
CA LYS A 101 -28.90 -8.78 -5.31
C LYS A 101 -30.25 -8.07 -5.20
N ASN A 102 -31.13 -8.28 -6.20
CA ASN A 102 -32.46 -7.65 -6.24
C ASN A 102 -32.40 -6.15 -5.98
N ASN A 103 -31.47 -5.47 -6.64
CA ASN A 103 -31.21 -4.03 -6.45
C ASN A 103 -30.80 -3.60 -5.03
N ILE A 104 -30.47 -4.51 -4.14
CA ILE A 104 -30.03 -4.24 -2.77
C ILE A 104 -28.57 -4.68 -2.60
N TRP A 105 -27.79 -3.88 -1.90
CA TRP A 105 -26.42 -4.21 -1.55
C TRP A 105 -26.36 -5.00 -0.25
N PHE A 106 -25.66 -6.13 -0.28
CA PHE A 106 -25.35 -6.99 0.85
C PHE A 106 -23.85 -7.00 1.10
N GLU A 107 -23.46 -6.88 2.36
CA GLU A 107 -22.08 -7.09 2.75
C GLU A 107 -21.78 -8.59 2.81
N ARG A 108 -20.73 -9.02 2.12
CA ARG A 108 -20.21 -10.39 2.19
C ARG A 108 -19.38 -10.53 3.45
N ARG A 109 -19.72 -11.51 4.27
CA ARG A 109 -19.02 -11.80 5.53
C ARG A 109 -18.66 -13.28 5.61
N VAL A 110 -17.58 -13.59 6.32
CA VAL A 110 -17.23 -14.97 6.67
C VAL A 110 -17.88 -15.31 8.01
N LYS A 111 -18.56 -16.44 8.05
CA LYS A 111 -19.15 -17.03 9.26
C LYS A 111 -18.54 -18.40 9.52
N LEU A 112 -18.16 -18.67 10.75
CA LEU A 112 -17.83 -20.01 11.21
C LEU A 112 -19.11 -20.71 11.71
N GLN A 113 -19.47 -21.80 11.07
CA GLN A 113 -20.62 -22.63 11.46
C GLN A 113 -20.24 -24.10 11.36
N ASN A 114 -20.43 -24.87 12.42
CA ASN A 114 -20.07 -26.31 12.49
C ASN A 114 -18.61 -26.57 12.06
N ASN A 115 -17.68 -25.79 12.57
CA ASN A 115 -16.25 -25.81 12.21
C ASN A 115 -15.94 -25.62 10.71
N LYS A 116 -16.89 -25.10 9.92
CA LYS A 116 -16.69 -24.74 8.51
C LYS A 116 -16.85 -23.25 8.31
N LEU A 117 -15.94 -22.66 7.54
CA LEU A 117 -16.07 -21.28 7.10
C LEU A 117 -17.04 -21.21 5.92
N SER A 118 -17.98 -20.28 5.97
CA SER A 118 -18.93 -20.01 4.89
C SER A 118 -19.09 -18.53 4.65
N LEU A 119 -19.33 -18.16 3.39
CA LEU A 119 -19.70 -16.79 3.04
C LEU A 119 -21.20 -16.61 3.30
N ILE A 120 -21.54 -15.52 3.98
CA ILE A 120 -22.91 -15.10 4.21
C ILE A 120 -23.13 -13.68 3.70
N LEU A 121 -24.35 -13.35 3.35
CA LEU A 121 -24.75 -12.01 2.94
C LEU A 121 -25.53 -11.34 4.07
N LYS A 122 -25.06 -10.16 4.49
CA LYS A 122 -25.75 -9.30 5.46
C LYS A 122 -26.23 -8.03 4.76
N LYS A 123 -27.54 -7.74 4.84
CA LYS A 123 -28.14 -6.54 4.24
C LYS A 123 -27.40 -5.30 4.76
N ASN A 124 -27.00 -4.41 3.85
CA ASN A 124 -26.31 -3.17 4.18
C ASN A 124 -27.13 -1.97 3.68
N ALA A 125 -27.57 -1.13 4.61
CA ALA A 125 -28.41 0.02 4.32
C ALA A 125 -27.64 1.23 3.76
N PHE A 126 -26.31 1.24 3.85
CA PHE A 126 -25.50 2.43 3.50
C PHE A 126 -25.31 2.65 2.00
N PHE A 127 -25.58 1.64 1.14
CA PHE A 127 -25.30 1.70 -0.30
C PHE A 127 -26.53 1.89 -1.19
N THR A 128 -27.59 2.51 -0.71
CA THR A 128 -28.82 2.73 -1.48
C THR A 128 -28.64 3.65 -2.71
N LYS A 129 -27.53 4.39 -2.81
CA LYS A 129 -27.30 5.40 -3.86
C LYS A 129 -26.41 4.93 -5.02
N ILE A 130 -25.85 3.72 -4.99
CA ILE A 130 -25.06 3.21 -6.12
C ILE A 130 -26.00 2.46 -7.07
N SER A 131 -26.63 3.19 -7.97
CA SER A 131 -27.69 2.68 -8.83
C SER A 131 -27.20 1.96 -10.12
N GLU A 132 -25.98 2.24 -10.56
CA GLU A 132 -25.51 1.88 -11.92
C GLU A 132 -25.00 0.44 -12.09
N ASN A 133 -25.06 -0.40 -11.07
CA ASN A 133 -24.53 -1.76 -11.15
C ASN A 133 -25.68 -2.79 -11.27
N SER A 134 -25.50 -3.75 -12.15
CA SER A 134 -26.42 -4.91 -12.30
C SER A 134 -26.34 -5.84 -11.10
N ASP A 135 -27.36 -6.65 -10.90
CA ASP A 135 -27.33 -7.76 -9.94
C ASP A 135 -26.14 -8.70 -10.21
N GLY A 136 -25.54 -9.22 -9.15
CA GLY A 136 -24.32 -10.00 -9.21
C GLY A 136 -23.03 -9.15 -9.22
N SER A 137 -23.12 -7.82 -9.27
CA SER A 137 -21.94 -6.96 -9.17
C SER A 137 -21.32 -7.03 -7.79
N ILE A 138 -19.98 -7.10 -7.74
CA ILE A 138 -19.19 -7.06 -6.51
C ILE A 138 -18.50 -5.70 -6.42
N LEU A 139 -18.57 -5.09 -5.24
CA LEU A 139 -17.88 -3.85 -4.90
C LEU A 139 -16.94 -4.11 -3.73
N GLU A 140 -15.68 -3.76 -3.89
CA GLU A 140 -14.66 -3.86 -2.85
C GLU A 140 -14.25 -2.47 -2.35
N ILE A 141 -14.27 -2.30 -1.05
CA ILE A 141 -13.88 -1.04 -0.39
C ILE A 141 -12.84 -1.35 0.68
N SER A 142 -11.68 -0.73 0.57
CA SER A 142 -10.63 -0.77 1.59
C SER A 142 -10.54 0.58 2.32
N PRO A 143 -11.12 0.72 3.52
CA PRO A 143 -10.98 1.95 4.31
C PRO A 143 -9.53 2.26 4.65
N LEU A 144 -8.72 1.22 4.85
CA LEU A 144 -7.31 1.36 5.20
C LEU A 144 -6.48 1.87 4.00
N LYS A 145 -6.76 1.37 2.77
CA LYS A 145 -6.17 1.88 1.53
C LYS A 145 -6.48 3.38 1.38
N LYS A 146 -7.74 3.78 1.55
CA LYS A 146 -8.16 5.17 1.49
C LYS A 146 -7.41 6.03 2.52
N LEU A 147 -7.30 5.56 3.76
CA LEU A 147 -6.61 6.28 4.84
C LEU A 147 -5.12 6.50 4.49
N TYR A 148 -4.43 5.47 4.01
CA TYR A 148 -3.01 5.57 3.69
C TYR A 148 -2.76 6.48 2.50
N LEU A 149 -3.54 6.32 1.43
CA LEU A 149 -3.46 7.20 0.26
C LEU A 149 -3.72 8.66 0.64
N SER A 150 -4.77 8.94 1.44
CA SER A 150 -5.06 10.30 1.89
C SER A 150 -3.90 10.93 2.67
N LYS A 151 -3.27 10.18 3.58
CA LYS A 151 -2.13 10.68 4.34
C LYS A 151 -0.92 11.00 3.46
N ILE A 152 -0.62 10.11 2.51
CA ILE A 152 0.51 10.29 1.58
C ILE A 152 0.23 11.47 0.65
N PHE A 153 -0.94 11.54 0.03
CA PHE A 153 -1.27 12.64 -0.89
C PHE A 153 -1.34 13.99 -0.18
N ASN A 154 -1.88 14.05 1.05
CA ASN A 154 -1.85 15.28 1.84
C ASN A 154 -0.41 15.74 2.14
N HIS A 155 0.49 14.79 2.46
CA HIS A 155 1.90 15.12 2.65
C HIS A 155 2.55 15.63 1.36
N LEU A 156 2.34 14.93 0.24
CA LEU A 156 2.89 15.32 -1.06
C LEU A 156 2.37 16.68 -1.54
N SER A 157 1.08 16.98 -1.30
CA SER A 157 0.50 18.27 -1.68
C SER A 157 1.08 19.46 -0.88
N GLN A 158 1.52 19.22 0.34
CA GLN A 158 2.08 20.26 1.22
C GLN A 158 3.60 20.43 1.05
N PHE A 159 4.32 19.34 0.87
CA PHE A 159 5.80 19.35 0.96
C PHE A 159 6.48 18.90 -0.34
N GLY A 160 5.73 18.41 -1.31
CA GLY A 160 6.26 17.92 -2.59
C GLY A 160 6.86 16.52 -2.50
N GLY A 161 7.37 16.06 -3.63
CA GLY A 161 7.93 14.72 -3.80
C GLY A 161 7.17 13.90 -4.82
N GLY A 162 7.10 12.57 -4.61
CA GLY A 162 6.41 11.65 -5.52
C GLY A 162 5.97 10.37 -4.84
N PHE A 163 5.08 9.64 -5.52
CA PHE A 163 4.65 8.31 -5.10
C PHE A 163 4.63 7.34 -6.28
N LEU A 164 5.34 6.24 -6.13
CA LEU A 164 5.43 5.16 -7.11
C LEU A 164 4.78 3.90 -6.54
N ILE A 165 3.79 3.38 -7.24
CA ILE A 165 3.04 2.20 -6.85
C ILE A 165 3.24 1.12 -7.90
N PHE A 166 3.74 -0.05 -7.50
CA PHE A 166 3.70 -1.28 -8.26
C PHE A 166 2.70 -2.19 -7.57
N ASP A 167 1.62 -2.48 -8.26
CA ASP A 167 0.57 -3.36 -7.74
C ASP A 167 -0.14 -4.02 -8.91
N TYR A 168 -0.74 -5.16 -8.69
CA TYR A 168 -1.49 -5.86 -9.73
C TYR A 168 -3.00 -5.70 -9.50
N GLY A 169 -3.75 -5.97 -10.56
CA GLY A 169 -5.21 -5.91 -10.50
C GLY A 169 -5.82 -6.22 -11.86
N PRO A 170 -7.12 -6.45 -11.91
CA PRO A 170 -7.80 -6.76 -13.16
C PRO A 170 -7.78 -5.56 -14.10
N PHE A 171 -7.42 -5.80 -15.35
CA PHE A 171 -7.45 -4.81 -16.43
C PHE A 171 -8.88 -4.48 -16.90
N SER A 172 -9.86 -5.28 -16.44
CA SER A 172 -11.26 -5.17 -16.84
C SER A 172 -12.01 -4.12 -16.02
N LYS A 173 -12.88 -3.36 -16.69
CA LYS A 173 -13.87 -2.49 -16.01
C LYS A 173 -14.96 -3.29 -15.26
N LYS A 174 -15.03 -4.61 -15.47
CA LYS A 174 -15.95 -5.48 -14.74
C LYS A 174 -15.49 -5.56 -13.28
N LYS A 175 -16.40 -5.30 -12.37
CA LYS A 175 -16.18 -5.46 -10.94
C LYS A 175 -16.09 -6.96 -10.64
N ILE A 176 -14.88 -7.44 -10.42
CA ILE A 176 -14.55 -8.85 -10.23
C ILE A 176 -14.27 -9.07 -8.75
N ASP A 177 -14.64 -10.23 -8.24
CA ASP A 177 -14.22 -10.72 -6.93
C ASP A 177 -12.69 -10.93 -6.95
N THR A 178 -11.96 -10.16 -6.15
CA THR A 178 -10.49 -10.21 -6.12
C THR A 178 -9.95 -10.90 -4.87
N ILE A 179 -10.82 -11.31 -3.94
CA ILE A 179 -10.37 -12.04 -2.74
C ILE A 179 -9.88 -13.41 -3.14
N GLN A 180 -8.61 -13.67 -2.83
CA GLN A 180 -7.95 -14.95 -3.04
C GLN A 180 -7.36 -15.44 -1.73
N SER A 181 -7.36 -16.75 -1.51
CA SER A 181 -6.57 -17.41 -0.47
C SER A 181 -5.42 -18.16 -1.13
N ILE A 182 -4.21 -17.94 -0.60
CA ILE A 182 -3.02 -18.70 -1.00
C ILE A 182 -2.81 -19.77 0.06
N TYR A 183 -2.72 -21.04 -0.38
CA TYR A 183 -2.43 -22.20 0.46
C TYR A 183 -0.94 -22.52 0.42
#